data_6c18091ee3cb4b2669e104faa2fd7aa5
#
_entry.id   6c18091ee3cb4b2669e104faa2fd7aa5
#
_cell.length_a   1.000
_cell.length_b   1.000
_cell.length_c   1.000
_cell.angle_alpha   90.00
_cell.angle_beta   90.00
_cell.angle_gamma   90.00
#
_symmetry.space_group_name_H-M   'P 1'
#
loop_
_entity.id
_entity.type
_entity.pdbx_description
1 polymer ?
#
loop_
_entity_poly.entity_id
_entity_poly.type
_entity_poly.pdbx_seq_one_letter_code
_entity_poly.pdbx_strand_id
1 'polypeptide(L)'
;MIKNRVNFFIFIIILLSVVLFFLRIHFLLLLRTEMKFKEVASCFEEIEPVSGRLEITRLLAALFAKASPQEAEIVASLSLGQLHPPYIGTQFNIAEKNLIKAVVQLLDIDEAAIKSEIKMAGDIGLVLQSHGWRTDKELSVADVYKTLCRLEEISGTGSQEEKIQLLSDLFLSLDPLSAKFVARIILGKLRLGFSDMTIIDSLSWMHAGDKSLRNILEDAYNVCADIGLITQTLKEGSVDAIKKMHVTVGIPIIPAAAERLPTAQAIFEKLGVCFAEPKLDGFRLQIHIDKTNKKEPTIRFFSRNLQDMSSMFPDLYQAFLKLDISNLICEGEAIGYDPDTNEFLPFQETIKRKRKHGVEQAAAEYPLKIFLFDILYLNGQECLNMPYIERHEELQRLLSDTSIELIQVNEFKKITDAKQLQDYFFAAVAAGLEGLVVKRPDALYQPGKRNFNWIKLKRQEEGHLEDTLDCVVLGYYAGEGKRAHFGIGAFLVGVFNKKADMFQTVAKIGTGLTDTEWKELKKKCDTLTTHTKPKNIECAKELTPDVWVTPQIVCSVRADEITQSPLHAAGKTAEKLGYALRFPRFMGYRPDKSVEEATTDEEVKRLYEDQFVK
;
A
#
# COMPACT_ATOMS: atom_id res chain seq x y z
N MET A 1 -10.93 65.85 -38.42
CA MET A 1 -9.63 65.16 -38.72
C MET A 1 -8.75 64.95 -37.48
N ILE A 2 -8.66 65.89 -36.55
CA ILE A 2 -7.76 65.81 -35.36
C ILE A 2 -8.21 64.70 -34.36
N LYS A 3 -9.53 64.54 -34.11
CA LYS A 3 -10.09 63.58 -33.17
C LYS A 3 -9.79 62.10 -33.55
N ASN A 4 -9.76 61.79 -34.84
CA ASN A 4 -9.47 60.44 -35.34
C ASN A 4 -7.96 60.11 -35.22
N ARG A 5 -7.06 61.07 -35.31
CA ARG A 5 -5.63 60.88 -35.10
C ARG A 5 -5.28 60.60 -33.62
N VAL A 6 -5.96 61.27 -32.67
CA VAL A 6 -5.78 61.06 -31.24
C VAL A 6 -6.25 59.65 -30.84
N ASN A 7 -7.40 59.20 -31.32
CA ASN A 7 -7.90 57.85 -31.04
C ASN A 7 -7.01 56.75 -31.63
N PHE A 8 -6.43 56.97 -32.80
CA PHE A 8 -5.46 56.05 -33.40
C PHE A 8 -4.16 55.95 -32.61
N PHE A 9 -3.64 57.09 -32.09
CA PHE A 9 -2.46 57.12 -31.23
C PHE A 9 -2.69 56.42 -29.88
N ILE A 10 -3.86 56.61 -29.27
CA ILE A 10 -4.26 55.92 -28.02
C ILE A 10 -4.35 54.39 -28.27
N PHE A 11 -4.94 53.98 -29.38
CA PHE A 11 -5.03 52.57 -29.75
C PHE A 11 -3.64 51.93 -29.93
N ILE A 12 -2.69 52.59 -30.59
CA ILE A 12 -1.33 52.10 -30.74
C ILE A 12 -0.60 51.99 -29.39
N ILE A 13 -0.79 52.96 -28.48
CA ILE A 13 -0.16 52.92 -27.14
C ILE A 13 -0.74 51.75 -26.33
N ILE A 14 -2.03 51.50 -26.37
CA ILE A 14 -2.65 50.37 -25.70
C ILE A 14 -2.15 49.05 -26.29
N LEU A 15 -2.06 48.92 -27.62
CA LEU A 15 -1.56 47.72 -28.29
C LEU A 15 -0.10 47.45 -27.94
N LEU A 16 0.76 48.47 -27.94
CA LEU A 16 2.16 48.38 -27.51
C LEU A 16 2.30 48.00 -26.04
N SER A 17 1.45 48.52 -25.16
CA SER A 17 1.45 48.19 -23.74
C SER A 17 1.04 46.71 -23.51
N VAL A 18 0.06 46.23 -24.25
CA VAL A 18 -0.37 44.80 -24.21
C VAL A 18 0.74 43.90 -24.74
N VAL A 19 1.38 44.24 -25.86
CA VAL A 19 2.48 43.44 -26.42
C VAL A 19 3.69 43.44 -25.46
N LEU A 20 4.06 44.59 -24.86
CA LEU A 20 5.11 44.66 -23.86
C LEU A 20 4.79 43.88 -22.59
N PHE A 21 3.52 43.88 -22.17
CA PHE A 21 3.04 43.06 -21.05
C PHE A 21 3.18 41.56 -21.35
N PHE A 22 2.77 41.12 -22.54
CA PHE A 22 2.93 39.72 -22.97
C PHE A 22 4.41 39.35 -23.14
N LEU A 23 5.24 40.22 -23.71
CA LEU A 23 6.69 40.00 -23.82
C LEU A 23 7.36 39.95 -22.45
N ARG A 24 6.93 40.76 -21.49
CA ARG A 24 7.43 40.72 -20.12
C ARG A 24 7.02 39.46 -19.37
N ILE A 25 5.78 39.02 -19.56
CA ILE A 25 5.33 37.73 -19.03
C ILE A 25 6.09 36.57 -19.67
N HIS A 26 6.25 36.58 -20.99
CA HIS A 26 7.01 35.56 -21.71
C HIS A 26 8.49 35.53 -21.30
N PHE A 27 9.09 36.67 -21.11
CA PHE A 27 10.47 36.84 -20.63
C PHE A 27 10.62 36.38 -19.16
N LEU A 28 9.62 36.65 -18.29
CA LEU A 28 9.58 36.16 -16.91
C LEU A 28 9.36 34.63 -16.84
N LEU A 29 8.62 34.07 -17.78
CA LEU A 29 8.46 32.62 -17.93
C LEU A 29 9.75 31.95 -18.42
N LEU A 30 10.49 32.59 -19.34
CA LEU A 30 11.80 32.14 -19.82
C LEU A 30 12.93 32.25 -18.78
N LEU A 31 12.78 33.13 -17.78
CA LEU A 31 13.75 33.31 -16.68
C LEU A 31 13.43 32.38 -15.47
N ARG A 32 12.38 31.57 -15.52
CA ARG A 32 12.11 30.63 -14.45
C ARG A 32 13.14 29.51 -14.53
N THR A 33 14.15 29.59 -13.68
CA THR A 33 15.15 28.51 -13.55
C THR A 33 14.47 27.22 -13.13
N GLU A 34 14.77 26.13 -13.82
CA GLU A 34 14.29 24.80 -13.46
C GLU A 34 14.67 24.46 -12.02
N MET A 35 13.73 23.89 -11.27
CA MET A 35 13.97 23.46 -9.89
C MET A 35 15.05 22.39 -9.86
N LYS A 36 16.08 22.60 -9.05
CA LYS A 36 17.15 21.62 -8.87
C LYS A 36 16.70 20.50 -7.92
N PHE A 37 17.07 19.27 -8.23
CA PHE A 37 16.72 18.12 -7.37
C PHE A 37 17.30 18.28 -5.96
N LYS A 38 18.42 18.97 -5.82
CA LYS A 38 19.02 19.31 -4.54
C LYS A 38 18.08 20.11 -3.63
N GLU A 39 17.21 20.97 -4.18
CA GLU A 39 16.21 21.69 -3.38
C GLU A 39 15.17 20.75 -2.78
N VAL A 40 14.76 19.74 -3.56
CA VAL A 40 13.86 18.67 -3.10
C VAL A 40 14.55 17.84 -2.01
N ALA A 41 15.79 17.42 -2.25
CA ALA A 41 16.59 16.64 -1.29
C ALA A 41 16.81 17.41 0.01
N SER A 42 17.10 18.71 -0.05
CA SER A 42 17.26 19.57 1.14
C SER A 42 15.95 19.66 1.95
N CYS A 43 14.82 19.83 1.28
CA CYS A 43 13.52 19.83 1.96
C CYS A 43 13.22 18.46 2.62
N PHE A 44 13.57 17.35 1.96
CA PHE A 44 13.39 16.02 2.55
C PHE A 44 14.30 15.79 3.75
N GLU A 45 15.52 16.32 3.73
CA GLU A 45 16.44 16.28 4.88
C GLU A 45 15.91 17.09 6.07
N GLU A 46 15.34 18.27 5.81
CA GLU A 46 14.67 19.07 6.85
C GLU A 46 13.45 18.34 7.44
N ILE A 47 12.67 17.61 6.63
CA ILE A 47 11.49 16.87 7.06
C ILE A 47 11.88 15.61 7.87
N GLU A 48 12.99 14.95 7.56
CA GLU A 48 13.36 13.64 8.12
C GLU A 48 13.34 13.60 9.67
N PRO A 49 13.86 14.59 10.41
CA PRO A 49 13.80 14.62 11.88
C PRO A 49 12.46 15.12 12.44
N VAL A 50 11.58 15.68 11.60
CA VAL A 50 10.35 16.32 12.07
C VAL A 50 9.25 15.30 12.35
N SER A 51 8.67 15.32 13.54
CA SER A 51 7.50 14.52 13.92
C SER A 51 6.17 15.28 13.82
N GLY A 52 6.22 16.60 13.82
CA GLY A 52 5.06 17.49 13.78
C GLY A 52 4.43 17.62 12.40
N ARG A 53 3.21 17.10 12.21
CA ARG A 53 2.52 17.14 10.90
C ARG A 53 2.39 18.55 10.32
N LEU A 54 2.11 19.55 11.14
CA LEU A 54 1.95 20.93 10.68
C LEU A 54 3.25 21.49 10.10
N GLU A 55 4.37 21.17 10.71
CA GLU A 55 5.68 21.62 10.21
C GLU A 55 6.03 20.92 8.89
N ILE A 56 5.81 19.62 8.78
CA ILE A 56 5.95 18.87 7.53
C ILE A 56 5.06 19.51 6.43
N THR A 57 3.80 19.83 6.77
CA THR A 57 2.86 20.50 5.85
C THR A 57 3.44 21.81 5.32
N ARG A 58 4.04 22.65 6.19
CA ARG A 58 4.61 23.94 5.81
C ARG A 58 5.85 23.81 4.93
N LEU A 59 6.74 22.88 5.24
CA LEU A 59 7.95 22.61 4.46
C LEU A 59 7.59 22.15 3.05
N LEU A 60 6.66 21.19 2.91
CA LEU A 60 6.17 20.74 1.61
C LEU A 60 5.44 21.86 0.85
N ALA A 61 4.60 22.66 1.52
CA ALA A 61 3.91 23.79 0.90
C ALA A 61 4.91 24.80 0.31
N ALA A 62 5.98 25.11 1.03
CA ALA A 62 7.03 25.99 0.57
C ALA A 62 7.79 25.41 -0.64
N LEU A 63 8.03 24.09 -0.66
CA LEU A 63 8.64 23.40 -1.79
C LEU A 63 7.72 23.44 -3.02
N PHE A 64 6.45 23.08 -2.88
CA PHE A 64 5.48 23.14 -3.99
C PHE A 64 5.27 24.55 -4.52
N ALA A 65 5.33 25.58 -3.68
CA ALA A 65 5.20 26.97 -4.13
C ALA A 65 6.29 27.38 -5.13
N LYS A 66 7.52 26.87 -4.94
CA LYS A 66 8.67 27.16 -5.83
C LYS A 66 8.60 26.42 -7.16
N ALA A 67 8.07 25.21 -7.18
CA ALA A 67 8.02 24.35 -8.35
C ALA A 67 7.08 24.91 -9.45
N SER A 68 7.37 24.66 -10.73
CA SER A 68 6.40 24.81 -11.81
C SER A 68 5.27 23.78 -11.66
N PRO A 69 4.14 23.88 -12.37
CA PRO A 69 3.08 22.88 -12.29
C PRO A 69 3.57 21.45 -12.58
N GLN A 70 4.37 21.26 -13.62
CA GLN A 70 4.92 19.97 -14.03
C GLN A 70 5.96 19.46 -13.02
N GLU A 71 6.83 20.33 -12.50
CA GLU A 71 7.77 19.94 -11.44
C GLU A 71 7.04 19.56 -10.15
N ALA A 72 5.96 20.26 -9.80
CA ALA A 72 5.19 19.99 -8.60
C ALA A 72 4.46 18.63 -8.68
N GLU A 73 3.96 18.25 -9.86
CA GLU A 73 3.44 16.90 -10.15
C GLU A 73 4.49 15.82 -9.82
N ILE A 74 5.68 15.98 -10.38
CA ILE A 74 6.81 15.04 -10.16
C ILE A 74 7.19 15.02 -8.67
N VAL A 75 7.36 16.18 -8.06
CA VAL A 75 7.77 16.29 -6.65
C VAL A 75 6.73 15.67 -5.72
N ALA A 76 5.43 15.81 -6.01
CA ALA A 76 4.37 15.18 -5.23
C ALA A 76 4.48 13.64 -5.25
N SER A 77 4.70 13.05 -6.43
CA SER A 77 4.91 11.62 -6.59
C SER A 77 6.19 11.15 -5.90
N LEU A 78 7.31 11.82 -6.15
CA LEU A 78 8.61 11.49 -5.53
C LEU A 78 8.59 11.63 -4.02
N SER A 79 7.80 12.57 -3.46
CA SER A 79 7.62 12.74 -2.01
C SER A 79 6.96 11.52 -1.33
N LEU A 80 6.26 10.70 -2.09
CA LEU A 80 5.71 9.40 -1.65
C LEU A 80 6.62 8.21 -2.00
N GLY A 81 7.79 8.46 -2.59
CA GLY A 81 8.71 7.41 -3.05
C GLY A 81 8.21 6.69 -4.32
N GLN A 82 7.44 7.37 -5.15
CA GLN A 82 6.82 6.83 -6.36
C GLN A 82 7.22 7.67 -7.59
N LEU A 83 7.34 7.06 -8.77
CA LEU A 83 7.43 7.77 -10.04
C LEU A 83 6.04 8.07 -10.59
N HIS A 84 5.16 7.11 -10.47
CA HIS A 84 3.81 7.11 -11.02
C HIS A 84 2.79 6.88 -9.93
N PRO A 85 1.53 7.25 -10.12
CA PRO A 85 0.47 6.92 -9.19
C PRO A 85 0.34 5.39 -9.01
N PRO A 86 -0.21 4.91 -7.88
CA PRO A 86 -0.25 3.49 -7.53
C PRO A 86 -0.86 2.58 -8.61
N TYR A 87 -1.80 3.10 -9.39
CA TYR A 87 -2.50 2.34 -10.44
C TYR A 87 -1.70 2.16 -11.75
N ILE A 88 -0.66 2.95 -11.94
CA ILE A 88 0.36 2.70 -12.97
C ILE A 88 1.47 1.87 -12.34
N GLY A 89 1.81 2.18 -11.10
CA GLY A 89 2.86 1.53 -10.32
C GLY A 89 4.25 2.02 -10.71
N THR A 90 5.21 1.72 -9.87
CA THR A 90 6.64 1.99 -10.09
C THR A 90 7.40 0.69 -9.90
N GLN A 91 8.09 0.22 -10.92
CA GLN A 91 8.79 -1.06 -10.89
C GLN A 91 10.22 -0.95 -11.42
N PHE A 92 11.13 -0.46 -10.60
CA PHE A 92 12.55 -0.41 -10.99
C PHE A 92 13.15 -1.81 -11.22
N ASN A 93 12.58 -2.85 -10.61
CA ASN A 93 13.10 -4.22 -10.66
C ASN A 93 14.60 -4.29 -10.34
N ILE A 94 15.00 -3.52 -9.32
CA ILE A 94 16.36 -3.45 -8.79
C ILE A 94 16.35 -3.98 -7.36
N ALA A 95 17.03 -5.09 -7.15
CA ALA A 95 17.26 -5.60 -5.81
C ALA A 95 18.35 -4.77 -5.11
N GLU A 96 18.27 -4.66 -3.77
CA GLU A 96 19.25 -3.92 -2.96
C GLU A 96 20.70 -4.30 -3.27
N LYS A 97 20.97 -5.59 -3.55
CA LYS A 97 22.30 -6.07 -3.97
C LYS A 97 22.85 -5.38 -5.23
N ASN A 98 21.99 -5.00 -6.19
CA ASN A 98 22.40 -4.32 -7.41
C ASN A 98 22.61 -2.82 -7.17
N LEU A 99 21.81 -2.23 -6.28
CA LEU A 99 22.05 -0.87 -5.82
C LEU A 99 23.41 -0.78 -5.07
N ILE A 100 23.75 -1.76 -4.22
CA ILE A 100 25.06 -1.86 -3.57
C ILE A 100 26.19 -1.90 -4.61
N LYS A 101 26.06 -2.67 -5.70
CA LYS A 101 27.05 -2.69 -6.78
C LYS A 101 27.25 -1.33 -7.44
N ALA A 102 26.16 -0.56 -7.66
CA ALA A 102 26.27 0.79 -8.20
C ALA A 102 27.01 1.74 -7.22
N VAL A 103 26.79 1.58 -5.91
CA VAL A 103 27.52 2.34 -4.87
C VAL A 103 29.00 1.93 -4.80
N VAL A 104 29.30 0.64 -4.93
CA VAL A 104 30.68 0.13 -5.02
C VAL A 104 31.41 0.74 -6.22
N GLN A 105 30.79 0.78 -7.39
CA GLN A 105 31.35 1.41 -8.59
C GLN A 105 31.57 2.92 -8.42
N LEU A 106 30.63 3.61 -7.76
CA LEU A 106 30.72 5.06 -7.51
C LEU A 106 31.87 5.41 -6.57
N LEU A 107 31.99 4.65 -5.45
CA LEU A 107 32.89 5.01 -4.36
C LEU A 107 34.26 4.32 -4.47
N ASP A 108 34.39 3.31 -5.34
CA ASP A 108 35.59 2.45 -5.47
C ASP A 108 35.98 1.80 -4.13
N ILE A 109 34.97 1.30 -3.39
CA ILE A 109 35.12 0.67 -2.07
C ILE A 109 34.65 -0.78 -2.16
N ASP A 110 35.30 -1.66 -1.41
CA ASP A 110 34.94 -3.09 -1.35
C ASP A 110 33.49 -3.33 -0.93
N GLU A 111 32.82 -4.29 -1.59
CA GLU A 111 31.41 -4.61 -1.35
C GLU A 111 31.13 -5.03 0.11
N ALA A 112 32.07 -5.76 0.75
CA ALA A 112 31.90 -6.19 2.13
C ALA A 112 31.97 -5.00 3.10
N ALA A 113 32.80 -3.99 2.83
CA ALA A 113 32.86 -2.76 3.60
C ALA A 113 31.55 -1.97 3.48
N ILE A 114 31.04 -1.76 2.26
CA ILE A 114 29.76 -1.09 2.03
C ILE A 114 28.61 -1.82 2.75
N LYS A 115 28.55 -3.14 2.68
CA LYS A 115 27.53 -3.94 3.41
C LYS A 115 27.63 -3.77 4.93
N SER A 116 28.86 -3.70 5.46
CA SER A 116 29.07 -3.45 6.89
C SER A 116 28.58 -2.07 7.30
N GLU A 117 28.87 -1.05 6.51
CA GLU A 117 28.40 0.32 6.76
C GLU A 117 26.87 0.43 6.67
N ILE A 118 26.24 -0.20 5.67
CA ILE A 118 24.77 -0.27 5.57
C ILE A 118 24.17 -0.93 6.81
N LYS A 119 24.80 -2.00 7.31
CA LYS A 119 24.34 -2.68 8.53
C LYS A 119 24.43 -1.77 9.77
N MET A 120 25.47 -0.95 9.88
CA MET A 120 25.65 0.01 10.98
C MET A 120 24.70 1.20 10.85
N ALA A 121 24.58 1.77 9.66
CA ALA A 121 23.71 2.95 9.41
C ALA A 121 22.23 2.58 9.30
N GLY A 122 21.91 1.33 8.97
CA GLY A 122 20.55 0.86 8.70
C GLY A 122 19.93 1.40 7.40
N ASP A 123 20.75 2.02 6.53
CA ASP A 123 20.29 2.72 5.33
C ASP A 123 21.44 2.98 4.34
N ILE A 124 21.30 2.49 3.11
CA ILE A 124 22.27 2.73 2.03
C ILE A 124 22.35 4.22 1.64
N GLY A 125 21.24 4.97 1.75
CA GLY A 125 21.23 6.39 1.47
C GLY A 125 22.09 7.18 2.46
N LEU A 126 22.13 6.79 3.74
CA LEU A 126 23.03 7.40 4.72
C LEU A 126 24.49 7.10 4.42
N VAL A 127 24.81 5.90 3.92
CA VAL A 127 26.16 5.55 3.48
C VAL A 127 26.59 6.45 2.32
N LEU A 128 25.75 6.64 1.29
CA LEU A 128 26.01 7.56 0.20
C LEU A 128 26.26 9.00 0.70
N GLN A 129 25.44 9.49 1.61
CA GLN A 129 25.60 10.83 2.17
C GLN A 129 26.90 11.00 2.97
N SER A 130 27.35 9.97 3.71
CA SER A 130 28.52 10.06 4.59
C SER A 130 29.84 10.05 3.83
N HIS A 131 29.93 9.36 2.68
CA HIS A 131 31.19 9.26 1.94
C HIS A 131 31.59 10.53 1.22
N GLY A 132 30.65 11.32 0.74
CA GLY A 132 30.86 12.61 0.11
C GLY A 132 31.75 12.56 -1.15
N TRP A 133 31.26 13.07 -2.24
CA TRP A 133 32.04 13.34 -3.46
C TRP A 133 31.65 14.70 -4.02
N ARG A 134 32.41 15.20 -4.98
CA ARG A 134 32.13 16.46 -5.64
C ARG A 134 31.54 16.22 -7.01
N THR A 135 30.54 17.00 -7.36
CA THR A 135 30.00 17.09 -8.71
C THR A 135 29.81 18.54 -9.07
N ASP A 136 30.11 18.89 -10.32
CA ASP A 136 29.83 20.21 -10.89
C ASP A 136 28.46 20.26 -11.59
N LYS A 137 27.73 19.13 -11.59
CA LYS A 137 26.40 19.03 -12.19
C LYS A 137 25.32 19.39 -11.18
N GLU A 138 24.35 20.15 -11.66
CA GLU A 138 23.14 20.49 -10.91
C GLU A 138 21.92 20.01 -11.69
N LEU A 139 21.57 18.70 -11.53
CA LEU A 139 20.44 18.11 -12.23
C LEU A 139 19.13 18.74 -11.76
N SER A 140 18.25 19.03 -12.73
CA SER A 140 16.88 19.45 -12.43
C SER A 140 16.02 18.27 -11.93
N VAL A 141 14.89 18.59 -11.31
CA VAL A 141 13.87 17.57 -10.94
C VAL A 141 13.46 16.75 -12.17
N ALA A 142 13.30 17.42 -13.32
CA ALA A 142 12.92 16.75 -14.57
C ALA A 142 14.02 15.81 -15.10
N ASP A 143 15.31 16.17 -14.97
CA ASP A 143 16.43 15.30 -15.39
C ASP A 143 16.50 14.03 -14.56
N VAL A 144 16.37 14.16 -13.23
CA VAL A 144 16.37 13.01 -12.32
C VAL A 144 15.16 12.13 -12.59
N TYR A 145 13.97 12.71 -12.70
CA TYR A 145 12.75 11.96 -13.01
C TYR A 145 12.86 11.20 -14.33
N LYS A 146 13.32 11.86 -15.40
CA LYS A 146 13.53 11.22 -16.71
C LYS A 146 14.52 10.06 -16.64
N THR A 147 15.59 10.20 -15.86
CA THR A 147 16.56 9.12 -15.68
C THR A 147 15.97 7.94 -14.92
N LEU A 148 15.15 8.21 -13.90
CA LEU A 148 14.44 7.18 -13.16
C LEU A 148 13.38 6.46 -14.02
N CYS A 149 12.66 7.17 -14.89
CA CYS A 149 11.76 6.55 -15.86
C CYS A 149 12.53 5.63 -16.83
N ARG A 150 13.66 6.10 -17.37
CA ARG A 150 14.54 5.26 -18.21
C ARG A 150 15.01 4.00 -17.48
N LEU A 151 15.36 4.13 -16.19
CA LEU A 151 15.76 2.99 -15.35
C LEU A 151 14.65 1.94 -15.21
N GLU A 152 13.41 2.36 -15.15
CA GLU A 152 12.24 1.48 -15.09
C GLU A 152 12.02 0.74 -16.41
N GLU A 153 12.19 1.40 -17.55
CA GLU A 153 11.98 0.86 -18.90
C GLU A 153 13.00 -0.23 -19.29
N ILE A 154 14.22 -0.18 -18.74
CA ILE A 154 15.28 -1.15 -19.05
C ILE A 154 14.82 -2.57 -18.66
N SER A 155 14.78 -3.48 -19.63
CA SER A 155 14.35 -4.87 -19.45
C SER A 155 15.04 -5.80 -20.43
N GLY A 156 14.97 -7.12 -20.19
CA GLY A 156 15.58 -8.13 -21.06
C GLY A 156 16.99 -8.56 -20.62
N THR A 157 17.67 -9.27 -21.49
CA THR A 157 19.03 -9.80 -21.24
C THR A 157 20.04 -8.67 -21.10
N GLY A 158 20.89 -8.69 -20.05
CA GLY A 158 21.87 -7.63 -19.77
C GLY A 158 21.30 -6.41 -19.04
N SER A 159 19.99 -6.37 -18.79
CA SER A 159 19.32 -5.23 -18.15
C SER A 159 19.86 -4.89 -16.75
N GLN A 160 20.38 -5.86 -16.02
CA GLN A 160 20.89 -5.62 -14.65
C GLN A 160 22.19 -4.83 -14.67
N GLU A 161 23.11 -5.17 -15.57
CA GLU A 161 24.37 -4.44 -15.76
C GLU A 161 24.12 -3.03 -16.27
N GLU A 162 23.21 -2.86 -17.24
CA GLU A 162 22.82 -1.55 -17.74
C GLU A 162 22.19 -0.68 -16.67
N LYS A 163 21.32 -1.25 -15.82
CA LYS A 163 20.74 -0.55 -14.67
C LYS A 163 21.78 -0.12 -13.66
N ILE A 164 22.74 -1.00 -13.32
CA ILE A 164 23.83 -0.69 -12.38
C ILE A 164 24.66 0.47 -12.92
N GLN A 165 25.03 0.44 -14.21
CA GLN A 165 25.82 1.51 -14.83
C GLN A 165 25.04 2.84 -14.84
N LEU A 166 23.76 2.83 -15.27
CA LEU A 166 22.93 4.03 -15.29
C LEU A 166 22.77 4.64 -13.88
N LEU A 167 22.66 3.80 -12.85
CA LEU A 167 22.59 4.25 -11.46
C LEU A 167 23.91 4.86 -10.97
N SER A 168 25.03 4.23 -11.27
CA SER A 168 26.37 4.75 -10.93
C SER A 168 26.58 6.13 -11.57
N ASP A 169 26.24 6.28 -12.86
CA ASP A 169 26.35 7.53 -13.61
C ASP A 169 25.41 8.62 -13.03
N LEU A 170 24.18 8.24 -12.62
CA LEU A 170 23.23 9.15 -11.98
C LEU A 170 23.77 9.63 -10.63
N PHE A 171 24.25 8.72 -9.77
CA PHE A 171 24.80 9.08 -8.48
C PHE A 171 26.05 9.97 -8.61
N LEU A 172 26.94 9.69 -9.55
CA LEU A 172 28.10 10.53 -9.83
C LEU A 172 27.70 11.96 -10.27
N SER A 173 26.53 12.09 -10.89
CA SER A 173 26.00 13.37 -11.36
C SER A 173 25.19 14.12 -10.29
N LEU A 174 24.92 13.51 -9.15
CA LEU A 174 24.18 14.08 -8.01
C LEU A 174 25.14 14.40 -6.87
N ASP A 175 24.79 15.40 -6.06
CA ASP A 175 25.44 15.56 -4.74
C ASP A 175 25.01 14.41 -3.79
N PRO A 176 25.82 14.15 -2.73
CA PRO A 176 25.58 13.02 -1.83
C PRO A 176 24.20 13.01 -1.16
N LEU A 177 23.65 14.18 -0.84
CA LEU A 177 22.31 14.31 -0.26
C LEU A 177 21.22 13.92 -1.26
N SER A 178 21.32 14.40 -2.49
CA SER A 178 20.41 14.03 -3.58
C SER A 178 20.47 12.53 -3.88
N ALA A 179 21.68 11.94 -3.91
CA ALA A 179 21.87 10.50 -4.12
C ALA A 179 21.25 9.66 -3.00
N LYS A 180 21.31 10.10 -1.73
CA LYS A 180 20.63 9.48 -0.59
C LYS A 180 19.15 9.28 -0.87
N PHE A 181 18.45 10.34 -1.28
CA PHE A 181 17.00 10.26 -1.49
C PHE A 181 16.64 9.51 -2.76
N VAL A 182 17.43 9.60 -3.83
CA VAL A 182 17.25 8.78 -5.04
C VAL A 182 17.38 7.29 -4.70
N ALA A 183 18.39 6.88 -3.94
CA ALA A 183 18.55 5.49 -3.50
C ALA A 183 17.33 5.00 -2.68
N ARG A 184 16.79 5.84 -1.81
CA ARG A 184 15.60 5.53 -1.01
C ARG A 184 14.32 5.43 -1.86
N ILE A 185 14.16 6.27 -2.87
CA ILE A 185 13.05 6.19 -3.84
C ILE A 185 13.11 4.86 -4.59
N ILE A 186 14.27 4.48 -5.10
CA ILE A 186 14.47 3.23 -5.84
C ILE A 186 14.12 2.00 -4.99
N LEU A 187 14.45 2.02 -3.69
CA LEU A 187 14.12 0.95 -2.77
C LEU A 187 12.68 1.01 -2.21
N GLY A 188 11.90 2.04 -2.55
CA GLY A 188 10.57 2.27 -1.98
C GLY A 188 10.60 2.54 -0.47
N LYS A 189 11.70 3.09 0.05
CA LYS A 189 11.96 3.30 1.48
C LYS A 189 12.31 4.76 1.79
N LEU A 190 11.52 5.73 1.31
CA LEU A 190 11.81 7.16 1.45
C LEU A 190 11.86 7.65 2.91
N ARG A 191 11.08 7.03 3.80
CA ARG A 191 11.16 7.17 5.28
C ARG A 191 10.86 8.57 5.83
N LEU A 192 10.10 9.39 5.12
CA LEU A 192 9.71 10.74 5.57
C LEU A 192 8.52 10.74 6.55
N GLY A 193 7.81 9.61 6.69
CA GLY A 193 6.81 9.40 7.74
C GLY A 193 5.48 10.11 7.54
N PHE A 194 5.15 10.53 6.33
CA PHE A 194 3.86 11.12 5.97
C PHE A 194 3.20 10.37 4.80
N SER A 195 1.96 10.71 4.51
CA SER A 195 1.15 10.12 3.45
C SER A 195 0.66 11.17 2.46
N ASP A 196 -0.05 10.72 1.41
CA ASP A 196 -0.81 11.52 0.46
C ASP A 196 -1.69 12.59 1.13
N MET A 197 -2.32 12.27 2.27
CA MET A 197 -3.12 13.26 3.02
C MET A 197 -2.29 14.44 3.54
N THR A 198 -1.02 14.25 3.82
CA THR A 198 -0.12 15.35 4.18
C THR A 198 0.21 16.23 2.99
N ILE A 199 0.35 15.64 1.79
CA ILE A 199 0.49 16.40 0.54
C ILE A 199 -0.77 17.23 0.29
N ILE A 200 -1.97 16.64 0.43
CA ILE A 200 -3.26 17.36 0.32
C ILE A 200 -3.29 18.57 1.27
N ASP A 201 -2.91 18.38 2.54
CA ASP A 201 -2.79 19.47 3.51
C ASP A 201 -1.80 20.55 3.04
N SER A 202 -0.66 20.13 2.46
CA SER A 202 0.39 21.04 1.98
C SER A 202 -0.05 21.83 0.76
N LEU A 203 -0.82 21.23 -0.13
CA LEU A 203 -1.42 21.93 -1.28
C LEU A 203 -2.45 22.98 -0.83
N SER A 204 -3.29 22.64 0.15
CA SER A 204 -4.20 23.61 0.78
C SER A 204 -3.43 24.77 1.39
N TRP A 205 -2.36 24.45 2.14
CA TRP A 205 -1.51 25.47 2.78
C TRP A 205 -0.78 26.35 1.77
N MET A 206 -0.23 25.76 0.70
CA MET A 206 0.42 26.47 -0.40
C MET A 206 -0.51 27.51 -1.04
N HIS A 207 -1.78 27.14 -1.26
CA HIS A 207 -2.73 27.97 -2.01
C HIS A 207 -3.46 28.99 -1.13
N ALA A 208 -3.90 28.59 0.08
CA ALA A 208 -4.75 29.38 0.97
C ALA A 208 -4.07 29.85 2.26
N GLY A 209 -2.87 29.35 2.60
CA GLY A 209 -2.18 29.64 3.86
C GLY A 209 -2.73 28.85 5.06
N ASP A 210 -3.70 27.99 4.85
CA ASP A 210 -4.34 27.14 5.87
C ASP A 210 -4.88 25.84 5.27
N LYS A 211 -5.69 25.08 6.04
CA LYS A 211 -6.31 23.82 5.60
C LYS A 211 -7.74 23.96 5.07
N SER A 212 -8.17 25.17 4.69
CA SER A 212 -9.55 25.45 4.26
C SER A 212 -9.94 24.70 2.98
N LEU A 213 -8.98 24.41 2.10
CA LEU A 213 -9.20 23.68 0.84
C LEU A 213 -9.06 22.16 0.99
N ARG A 214 -8.69 21.66 2.17
CA ARG A 214 -8.44 20.23 2.38
C ARG A 214 -9.58 19.34 1.87
N ASN A 215 -10.82 19.64 2.25
CA ASN A 215 -11.96 18.81 1.87
C ASN A 215 -12.17 18.76 0.36
N ILE A 216 -12.02 19.89 -0.32
CA ILE A 216 -12.18 19.99 -1.78
C ILE A 216 -11.08 19.17 -2.49
N LEU A 217 -9.84 19.28 -2.03
CA LEU A 217 -8.71 18.53 -2.58
C LEU A 217 -8.81 17.03 -2.27
N GLU A 218 -9.24 16.66 -1.06
CA GLU A 218 -9.46 15.27 -0.66
C GLU A 218 -10.59 14.63 -1.46
N ASP A 219 -11.70 15.34 -1.69
CA ASP A 219 -12.82 14.82 -2.48
C ASP A 219 -12.41 14.62 -3.95
N ALA A 220 -11.63 15.54 -4.53
CA ALA A 220 -11.07 15.36 -5.87
C ALA A 220 -10.09 14.17 -5.94
N TYR A 221 -9.19 14.04 -4.95
CA TYR A 221 -8.26 12.91 -4.86
C TYR A 221 -8.99 11.57 -4.68
N ASN A 222 -10.10 11.56 -3.95
CA ASN A 222 -10.88 10.36 -3.72
C ASN A 222 -11.54 9.81 -5.00
N VAL A 223 -11.88 10.66 -5.96
CA VAL A 223 -12.45 10.24 -7.26
C VAL A 223 -11.39 10.09 -8.36
N CYS A 224 -10.21 10.65 -8.15
CA CYS A 224 -9.07 10.59 -9.07
C CYS A 224 -7.79 10.38 -8.25
N ALA A 225 -7.44 9.11 -8.00
CA ALA A 225 -6.36 8.73 -7.08
C ALA A 225 -4.96 8.99 -7.67
N ASP A 226 -4.71 10.23 -8.09
CA ASP A 226 -3.46 10.72 -8.68
C ASP A 226 -3.04 12.03 -8.02
N ILE A 227 -2.15 11.94 -7.03
CA ILE A 227 -1.70 13.10 -6.27
C ILE A 227 -0.89 14.08 -7.13
N GLY A 228 -0.18 13.57 -8.13
CA GLY A 228 0.57 14.38 -9.08
C GLY A 228 -0.37 15.23 -9.92
N LEU A 229 -1.39 14.62 -10.53
CA LEU A 229 -2.41 15.30 -11.33
C LEU A 229 -3.18 16.35 -10.50
N ILE A 230 -3.55 16.03 -9.25
CA ILE A 230 -4.18 17.00 -8.32
C ILE A 230 -3.26 18.19 -8.10
N THR A 231 -1.96 17.95 -7.88
CA THR A 231 -0.97 19.00 -7.62
C THR A 231 -0.80 19.89 -8.84
N GLN A 232 -0.63 19.32 -10.02
CA GLN A 232 -0.52 20.04 -11.29
C GLN A 232 -1.76 20.87 -11.56
N THR A 233 -2.95 20.25 -11.48
CA THR A 233 -4.23 20.92 -11.74
C THR A 233 -4.46 22.13 -10.83
N LEU A 234 -4.11 22.01 -9.54
CA LEU A 234 -4.23 23.14 -8.61
C LEU A 234 -3.28 24.29 -8.98
N LYS A 235 -2.07 23.97 -9.44
CA LYS A 235 -1.06 24.97 -9.79
C LYS A 235 -1.27 25.63 -11.15
N GLU A 236 -1.79 24.91 -12.12
CA GLU A 236 -2.09 25.44 -13.47
C GLU A 236 -3.38 26.24 -13.51
N GLY A 237 -4.38 25.80 -12.73
CA GLY A 237 -5.72 26.33 -12.83
C GLY A 237 -6.13 27.10 -11.59
N SER A 238 -7.12 26.57 -10.94
CA SER A 238 -7.72 27.15 -9.74
C SER A 238 -8.43 26.07 -8.94
N VAL A 239 -8.89 26.43 -7.75
CA VAL A 239 -9.78 25.58 -6.96
C VAL A 239 -11.02 25.13 -7.76
N ASP A 240 -11.46 25.93 -8.72
CA ASP A 240 -12.59 25.56 -9.57
C ASP A 240 -12.26 24.46 -10.59
N ALA A 241 -11.02 24.34 -11.02
CA ALA A 241 -10.57 23.20 -11.82
C ALA A 241 -10.59 21.90 -10.98
N ILE A 242 -10.13 21.96 -9.73
CA ILE A 242 -10.20 20.84 -8.79
C ILE A 242 -11.67 20.39 -8.53
N LYS A 243 -12.59 21.33 -8.31
CA LYS A 243 -14.02 21.02 -8.11
C LYS A 243 -14.69 20.37 -9.33
N LYS A 244 -14.12 20.53 -10.51
CA LYS A 244 -14.62 19.92 -11.76
C LYS A 244 -14.04 18.55 -12.04
N MET A 245 -13.09 18.08 -11.20
CA MET A 245 -12.58 16.72 -11.34
C MET A 245 -13.70 15.71 -11.06
N HIS A 246 -13.79 14.72 -11.91
CA HIS A 246 -14.85 13.72 -11.90
C HIS A 246 -14.28 12.33 -12.15
N VAL A 247 -15.11 11.33 -11.98
CA VAL A 247 -14.75 9.93 -12.20
C VAL A 247 -14.30 9.73 -13.65
N THR A 248 -13.14 9.13 -13.82
CA THR A 248 -12.56 8.83 -15.14
C THR A 248 -12.21 7.35 -15.25
N VAL A 249 -12.72 6.68 -16.29
CA VAL A 249 -12.39 5.28 -16.52
C VAL A 249 -10.87 5.13 -16.75
N GLY A 250 -10.25 4.18 -16.06
CA GLY A 250 -8.80 3.97 -16.08
C GLY A 250 -8.04 4.63 -14.94
N ILE A 251 -8.64 5.58 -14.22
CA ILE A 251 -8.10 6.16 -12.98
C ILE A 251 -8.94 5.67 -11.80
N PRO A 252 -8.39 4.90 -10.86
CA PRO A 252 -9.19 4.31 -9.79
C PRO A 252 -9.70 5.34 -8.79
N ILE A 253 -10.86 5.02 -8.25
CA ILE A 253 -11.54 5.74 -7.16
C ILE A 253 -11.03 5.16 -5.85
N ILE A 254 -10.74 5.99 -4.85
CA ILE A 254 -10.37 5.49 -3.52
C ILE A 254 -11.56 4.71 -2.94
N PRO A 255 -11.40 3.40 -2.61
CA PRO A 255 -12.51 2.58 -2.17
C PRO A 255 -13.15 3.06 -0.88
N ALA A 256 -14.48 3.05 -0.81
CA ALA A 256 -15.20 3.24 0.45
C ALA A 256 -14.88 2.11 1.44
N ALA A 257 -14.82 2.43 2.73
CA ALA A 257 -14.47 1.49 3.80
C ALA A 257 -15.62 1.32 4.79
N ALA A 258 -15.88 0.06 5.19
CA ALA A 258 -16.87 -0.26 6.20
C ALA A 258 -16.35 0.02 7.62
N GLU A 259 -17.20 0.60 8.46
CA GLU A 259 -17.02 0.63 9.92
C GLU A 259 -17.24 -0.77 10.52
N ARG A 260 -16.88 -0.94 11.79
CA ARG A 260 -17.11 -2.19 12.52
C ARG A 260 -18.00 -1.92 13.73
N LEU A 261 -19.02 -2.74 13.90
CA LEU A 261 -19.78 -2.83 15.15
C LEU A 261 -19.80 -4.29 15.63
N PRO A 262 -19.78 -4.53 16.95
CA PRO A 262 -19.55 -5.86 17.50
C PRO A 262 -20.78 -6.80 17.41
N THR A 263 -22.00 -6.25 17.33
CA THR A 263 -23.21 -7.06 17.40
C THR A 263 -24.26 -6.64 16.37
N ALA A 264 -25.11 -7.56 15.97
CA ALA A 264 -26.27 -7.31 15.11
C ALA A 264 -27.21 -6.28 15.71
N GLN A 265 -27.39 -6.30 17.05
CA GLN A 265 -28.22 -5.33 17.77
C GLN A 265 -27.70 -3.90 17.61
N ALA A 266 -26.39 -3.67 17.85
CA ALA A 266 -25.76 -2.36 17.70
C ALA A 266 -25.82 -1.83 16.25
N ILE A 267 -25.72 -2.73 15.26
CA ILE A 267 -25.84 -2.37 13.85
C ILE A 267 -27.28 -1.93 13.53
N PHE A 268 -28.27 -2.70 13.97
CA PHE A 268 -29.67 -2.38 13.71
C PHE A 268 -30.13 -1.11 14.42
N GLU A 269 -29.68 -0.88 15.66
CA GLU A 269 -29.92 0.39 16.39
C GLU A 269 -29.31 1.59 15.64
N LYS A 270 -28.18 1.39 14.98
CA LYS A 270 -27.49 2.46 14.23
C LYS A 270 -28.11 2.74 12.87
N LEU A 271 -28.55 1.72 12.14
CA LEU A 271 -28.98 1.83 10.74
C LEU A 271 -30.50 1.78 10.56
N GLY A 272 -31.23 1.12 11.48
CA GLY A 272 -32.61 0.75 11.27
C GLY A 272 -32.76 -0.31 10.16
N VAL A 273 -33.78 -0.19 9.32
CA VAL A 273 -33.95 -1.05 8.15
C VAL A 273 -32.73 -0.92 7.23
N CYS A 274 -32.10 -2.05 6.91
CA CYS A 274 -30.84 -2.08 6.19
C CYS A 274 -30.75 -3.30 5.26
N PHE A 275 -29.70 -3.37 4.45
CA PHE A 275 -29.40 -4.49 3.57
C PHE A 275 -28.12 -5.16 4.02
N ALA A 276 -28.15 -6.47 4.17
CA ALA A 276 -27.01 -7.27 4.57
C ALA A 276 -26.57 -8.18 3.41
N GLU A 277 -25.30 -8.08 3.05
CA GLU A 277 -24.63 -8.88 2.03
C GLU A 277 -23.67 -9.90 2.66
N PRO A 278 -23.47 -11.07 2.06
CA PRO A 278 -22.38 -11.97 2.42
C PRO A 278 -21.03 -11.26 2.32
N LYS A 279 -20.22 -11.38 3.37
CA LYS A 279 -18.85 -10.91 3.33
C LYS A 279 -17.95 -12.04 2.85
N LEU A 280 -17.64 -11.99 1.58
CA LEU A 280 -16.71 -12.93 0.94
C LEU A 280 -15.28 -12.63 1.38
N ASP A 281 -14.42 -13.64 1.41
CA ASP A 281 -13.00 -13.54 1.75
C ASP A 281 -12.14 -13.84 0.52
N GLY A 282 -11.98 -12.84 -0.32
CA GLY A 282 -11.28 -12.93 -1.60
C GLY A 282 -10.42 -11.72 -1.91
N PHE A 283 -10.34 -11.35 -3.20
CA PHE A 283 -9.71 -10.13 -3.67
C PHE A 283 -10.77 -9.07 -3.96
N ARG A 284 -10.80 -7.98 -3.18
CA ARG A 284 -11.57 -6.81 -3.59
C ARG A 284 -10.91 -6.18 -4.80
N LEU A 285 -11.66 -6.08 -5.87
CA LEU A 285 -11.25 -5.49 -7.14
C LEU A 285 -12.20 -4.34 -7.51
N GLN A 286 -11.62 -3.26 -8.00
CA GLN A 286 -12.33 -2.22 -8.72
C GLN A 286 -12.08 -2.47 -10.21
N ILE A 287 -13.14 -2.66 -10.96
CA ILE A 287 -13.12 -3.05 -12.37
C ILE A 287 -13.43 -1.83 -13.22
N HIS A 288 -12.52 -1.48 -14.11
CA HIS A 288 -12.69 -0.41 -15.10
C HIS A 288 -12.75 -1.00 -16.48
N ILE A 289 -13.79 -0.69 -17.23
CA ILE A 289 -14.01 -1.16 -18.59
C ILE A 289 -14.19 0.05 -19.50
N ASP A 290 -13.40 0.12 -20.56
CA ASP A 290 -13.57 1.06 -21.66
C ASP A 290 -13.60 0.30 -22.99
N LYS A 291 -14.76 0.28 -23.63
CA LYS A 291 -15.01 -0.30 -24.95
C LYS A 291 -15.44 0.76 -25.96
N THR A 292 -15.21 2.04 -25.69
CA THR A 292 -15.48 3.13 -26.63
C THR A 292 -14.68 2.97 -27.90
N ASN A 293 -13.42 2.51 -27.79
CA ASN A 293 -12.65 2.00 -28.90
C ASN A 293 -12.90 0.47 -29.07
N LYS A 294 -13.83 0.11 -29.94
CA LYS A 294 -14.18 -1.30 -30.18
C LYS A 294 -13.03 -2.17 -30.70
N LYS A 295 -11.97 -1.57 -31.28
CA LYS A 295 -10.81 -2.31 -31.78
C LYS A 295 -9.82 -2.68 -30.67
N GLU A 296 -9.77 -1.88 -29.62
CA GLU A 296 -8.84 -2.03 -28.50
C GLU A 296 -9.57 -1.77 -27.19
N PRO A 297 -10.48 -2.67 -26.78
CA PRO A 297 -11.16 -2.55 -25.50
C PRO A 297 -10.17 -2.68 -24.35
N THR A 298 -10.32 -1.84 -23.33
CA THR A 298 -9.47 -1.89 -22.13
C THR A 298 -10.29 -2.37 -20.94
N ILE A 299 -9.80 -3.38 -20.23
CA ILE A 299 -10.37 -3.83 -18.97
C ILE A 299 -9.23 -3.87 -17.95
N ARG A 300 -9.40 -3.17 -16.85
CA ARG A 300 -8.42 -3.11 -15.77
C ARG A 300 -9.03 -3.52 -14.45
N PHE A 301 -8.23 -4.21 -13.64
CA PHE A 301 -8.59 -4.65 -12.30
C PHE A 301 -7.65 -4.00 -11.30
N PHE A 302 -8.16 -3.12 -10.46
CA PHE A 302 -7.37 -2.45 -9.43
C PHE A 302 -7.64 -3.08 -8.07
N SER A 303 -6.59 -3.39 -7.34
CA SER A 303 -6.67 -3.88 -5.97
C SER A 303 -7.16 -2.79 -5.01
N ARG A 304 -7.46 -3.17 -3.76
CA ARG A 304 -7.78 -2.23 -2.68
C ARG A 304 -6.72 -1.14 -2.47
N ASN A 305 -5.46 -1.42 -2.79
CA ASN A 305 -4.35 -0.47 -2.72
C ASN A 305 -4.09 0.20 -4.06
N LEU A 306 -5.08 0.19 -4.95
CA LEU A 306 -5.08 0.83 -6.27
C LEU A 306 -4.01 0.29 -7.24
N GLN A 307 -3.41 -0.86 -6.98
CA GLN A 307 -2.44 -1.47 -7.88
C GLN A 307 -3.15 -2.17 -9.03
N ASP A 308 -2.67 -1.98 -10.25
CA ASP A 308 -3.14 -2.72 -11.42
C ASP A 308 -2.75 -4.21 -11.29
N MET A 309 -3.76 -5.06 -11.28
CA MET A 309 -3.64 -6.51 -11.20
C MET A 309 -4.17 -7.21 -12.45
N SER A 310 -4.43 -6.47 -13.51
CA SER A 310 -5.14 -6.97 -14.72
C SER A 310 -4.48 -8.19 -15.33
N SER A 311 -3.15 -8.22 -15.37
CA SER A 311 -2.41 -9.37 -15.90
C SER A 311 -2.59 -10.67 -15.12
N MET A 312 -3.13 -10.61 -13.90
CA MET A 312 -3.32 -11.80 -13.05
C MET A 312 -4.67 -12.49 -13.28
N PHE A 313 -5.60 -11.85 -13.99
CA PHE A 313 -6.99 -12.30 -14.14
C PHE A 313 -7.44 -12.40 -15.61
N PRO A 314 -6.75 -13.19 -16.48
CA PRO A 314 -7.11 -13.31 -17.90
C PRO A 314 -8.50 -13.93 -18.11
N ASP A 315 -8.94 -14.82 -17.24
CA ASP A 315 -10.26 -15.43 -17.22
C ASP A 315 -11.37 -14.41 -16.95
N LEU A 316 -11.22 -13.57 -15.94
CA LEU A 316 -12.14 -12.47 -15.66
C LEU A 316 -12.12 -11.41 -16.79
N TYR A 317 -10.94 -11.11 -17.35
CA TYR A 317 -10.83 -10.22 -18.49
C TYR A 317 -11.72 -10.70 -19.67
N GLN A 318 -11.62 -11.97 -20.03
CA GLN A 318 -12.43 -12.58 -21.08
C GLN A 318 -13.92 -12.61 -20.73
N ALA A 319 -14.26 -12.78 -19.46
CA ALA A 319 -15.65 -12.72 -19.00
C ALA A 319 -16.25 -11.32 -19.16
N PHE A 320 -15.54 -10.28 -18.73
CA PHE A 320 -16.00 -8.89 -18.84
C PHE A 320 -16.03 -8.36 -20.28
N LEU A 321 -15.23 -8.93 -21.19
CA LEU A 321 -15.33 -8.61 -22.63
C LEU A 321 -16.71 -8.94 -23.20
N LYS A 322 -17.41 -9.94 -22.67
CA LYS A 322 -18.72 -10.38 -23.17
C LYS A 322 -19.88 -9.46 -22.75
N LEU A 323 -19.70 -8.57 -21.77
CA LEU A 323 -20.75 -7.62 -21.37
C LEU A 323 -21.01 -6.61 -22.50
N ASP A 324 -22.26 -6.34 -22.80
CA ASP A 324 -22.67 -5.34 -23.82
C ASP A 324 -22.79 -3.95 -23.17
N ILE A 325 -21.64 -3.31 -22.99
CA ILE A 325 -21.49 -1.97 -22.38
C ILE A 325 -20.41 -1.17 -23.11
N SER A 326 -20.50 0.15 -23.05
CA SER A 326 -19.46 1.05 -23.57
C SER A 326 -18.38 1.29 -22.54
N ASN A 327 -18.77 1.64 -21.31
CA ASN A 327 -17.83 1.81 -20.20
C ASN A 327 -18.50 1.54 -18.85
N LEU A 328 -17.68 1.10 -17.89
CA LEU A 328 -18.11 0.70 -16.55
C LEU A 328 -17.01 0.94 -15.52
N ILE A 329 -17.38 1.36 -14.33
CA ILE A 329 -16.61 1.21 -13.10
C ILE A 329 -17.51 0.53 -12.07
N CYS A 330 -17.09 -0.64 -11.61
CA CYS A 330 -17.79 -1.37 -10.55
C CYS A 330 -16.81 -1.96 -9.54
N GLU A 331 -17.32 -2.39 -8.41
CA GLU A 331 -16.53 -3.08 -7.39
C GLU A 331 -17.09 -4.48 -7.14
N GLY A 332 -16.18 -5.42 -6.94
CA GLY A 332 -16.53 -6.81 -6.64
C GLY A 332 -15.47 -7.50 -5.79
N GLU A 333 -15.85 -8.66 -5.27
CA GLU A 333 -14.94 -9.56 -4.57
C GLU A 333 -14.71 -10.80 -5.45
N ALA A 334 -13.47 -11.04 -5.86
CA ALA A 334 -13.09 -12.23 -6.61
C ALA A 334 -12.63 -13.32 -5.64
N ILE A 335 -13.28 -14.48 -5.67
CA ILE A 335 -13.03 -15.61 -4.77
C ILE A 335 -12.79 -16.89 -5.55
N GLY A 336 -11.86 -17.71 -5.06
CA GLY A 336 -11.62 -19.04 -5.59
C GLY A 336 -12.78 -19.97 -5.30
N TYR A 337 -13.07 -20.89 -6.22
CA TYR A 337 -14.07 -21.92 -6.02
C TYR A 337 -13.58 -23.26 -6.58
N ASP A 338 -14.11 -24.34 -6.01
CA ASP A 338 -13.91 -25.68 -6.53
C ASP A 338 -14.92 -25.90 -7.67
N PRO A 339 -14.49 -26.18 -8.91
CA PRO A 339 -15.39 -26.35 -10.05
C PRO A 339 -16.28 -27.60 -9.95
N ASP A 340 -15.88 -28.63 -9.19
CA ASP A 340 -16.63 -29.87 -9.05
C ASP A 340 -17.75 -29.76 -8.00
N THR A 341 -17.46 -29.09 -6.87
CA THR A 341 -18.42 -28.93 -5.76
C THR A 341 -19.12 -27.57 -5.77
N ASN A 342 -18.58 -26.60 -6.49
CA ASN A 342 -18.98 -25.18 -6.50
C ASN A 342 -18.88 -24.50 -5.11
N GLU A 343 -18.09 -25.07 -4.19
CA GLU A 343 -17.81 -24.48 -2.88
C GLU A 343 -16.72 -23.43 -2.97
N PHE A 344 -16.78 -22.41 -2.13
CA PHE A 344 -15.75 -21.36 -2.06
C PHE A 344 -14.47 -21.90 -1.42
N LEU A 345 -13.34 -21.57 -2.02
CA LEU A 345 -12.04 -21.90 -1.46
C LEU A 345 -11.67 -20.90 -0.35
N PRO A 346 -10.96 -21.34 0.69
CA PRO A 346 -10.39 -20.44 1.69
C PRO A 346 -9.48 -19.38 1.05
N PHE A 347 -9.36 -18.20 1.66
CA PHE A 347 -8.51 -17.13 1.17
C PHE A 347 -7.06 -17.58 0.88
N GLN A 348 -6.50 -18.47 1.72
CA GLN A 348 -5.15 -19.02 1.55
C GLN A 348 -4.97 -19.78 0.22
N GLU A 349 -6.02 -20.41 -0.29
CA GLU A 349 -6.03 -21.03 -1.61
C GLU A 349 -6.28 -19.98 -2.70
N THR A 350 -7.24 -19.09 -2.51
CA THR A 350 -7.55 -17.99 -3.42
C THR A 350 -6.31 -17.11 -3.69
N ILE A 351 -5.47 -16.82 -2.68
CA ILE A 351 -4.28 -15.98 -2.83
C ILE A 351 -3.21 -16.60 -3.73
N LYS A 352 -3.20 -17.92 -3.91
CA LYS A 352 -2.27 -18.61 -4.83
C LYS A 352 -2.48 -18.19 -6.28
N ARG A 353 -3.63 -17.61 -6.59
CA ARG A 353 -3.96 -16.99 -7.88
C ARG A 353 -3.11 -15.75 -8.18
N LYS A 354 -2.61 -15.07 -7.15
CA LYS A 354 -1.78 -13.86 -7.29
C LYS A 354 -0.35 -14.25 -7.69
N ARG A 355 -0.09 -14.35 -9.00
CA ARG A 355 1.23 -14.69 -9.56
C ARG A 355 1.59 -13.74 -10.70
N LYS A 356 2.88 -13.41 -10.82
CA LYS A 356 3.44 -12.65 -11.96
C LYS A 356 3.81 -13.56 -13.15
N HIS A 357 4.03 -14.86 -12.90
CA HIS A 357 4.43 -15.86 -13.90
C HIS A 357 3.53 -17.09 -13.81
N GLY A 358 3.33 -17.79 -14.92
CA GLY A 358 2.46 -18.98 -14.99
C GLY A 358 0.99 -18.66 -14.70
N VAL A 359 0.52 -17.47 -15.14
CA VAL A 359 -0.80 -16.93 -14.83
C VAL A 359 -1.92 -17.81 -15.42
N GLU A 360 -1.77 -18.28 -16.67
CA GLU A 360 -2.76 -19.16 -17.33
C GLU A 360 -2.90 -20.50 -16.60
N GLN A 361 -1.79 -21.09 -16.18
CA GLN A 361 -1.81 -22.31 -15.38
C GLN A 361 -2.49 -22.05 -14.04
N ALA A 362 -2.17 -20.94 -13.37
CA ALA A 362 -2.82 -20.57 -12.12
C ALA A 362 -4.33 -20.31 -12.31
N ALA A 363 -4.76 -19.80 -13.48
CA ALA A 363 -6.17 -19.60 -13.80
C ALA A 363 -6.94 -20.92 -13.90
N ALA A 364 -6.31 -21.93 -14.49
CA ALA A 364 -6.90 -23.26 -14.57
C ALA A 364 -6.90 -24.02 -13.24
N GLU A 365 -5.83 -23.85 -12.42
CA GLU A 365 -5.64 -24.55 -11.14
C GLU A 365 -6.50 -23.96 -10.02
N TYR A 366 -6.71 -22.64 -10.03
CA TYR A 366 -7.49 -21.89 -9.04
C TYR A 366 -8.51 -20.98 -9.73
N PRO A 367 -9.62 -21.52 -10.26
CA PRO A 367 -10.63 -20.72 -10.95
C PRO A 367 -11.30 -19.73 -9.99
N LEU A 368 -11.69 -18.57 -10.52
CA LEU A 368 -12.30 -17.48 -9.75
C LEU A 368 -13.71 -17.19 -10.25
N LYS A 369 -14.60 -16.84 -9.31
CA LYS A 369 -15.84 -16.10 -9.57
C LYS A 369 -15.70 -14.71 -8.96
N ILE A 370 -16.32 -13.71 -9.58
CA ILE A 370 -16.39 -12.35 -9.06
C ILE A 370 -17.84 -11.99 -8.73
N PHE A 371 -18.04 -11.48 -7.51
CA PHE A 371 -19.32 -11.03 -7.00
C PHE A 371 -19.32 -9.51 -6.92
N LEU A 372 -20.04 -8.86 -7.84
CA LEU A 372 -20.15 -7.41 -7.88
C LEU A 372 -21.09 -6.94 -6.77
N PHE A 373 -20.66 -5.94 -6.02
CA PHE A 373 -21.41 -5.42 -4.88
C PHE A 373 -21.69 -3.91 -4.95
N ASP A 374 -21.09 -3.20 -5.91
CA ASP A 374 -21.38 -1.79 -6.17
C ASP A 374 -21.05 -1.37 -7.61
N ILE A 375 -21.75 -0.35 -8.13
CA ILE A 375 -21.50 0.27 -9.42
C ILE A 375 -21.26 1.77 -9.22
N LEU A 376 -20.20 2.29 -9.83
CA LEU A 376 -19.73 3.66 -9.60
C LEU A 376 -19.85 4.54 -10.85
N TYR A 377 -19.84 3.90 -12.05
CA TYR A 377 -19.97 4.58 -13.32
C TYR A 377 -20.50 3.62 -14.38
N LEU A 378 -21.44 4.06 -15.22
CA LEU A 378 -22.02 3.24 -16.29
C LEU A 378 -22.35 4.10 -17.51
N ASN A 379 -21.80 3.77 -18.68
CA ASN A 379 -22.15 4.35 -19.99
C ASN A 379 -22.23 5.89 -20.00
N GLY A 380 -21.27 6.58 -19.37
CA GLY A 380 -21.23 8.04 -19.31
C GLY A 380 -21.89 8.66 -18.08
N GLN A 381 -22.52 7.86 -17.23
CA GLN A 381 -23.20 8.33 -16.03
C GLN A 381 -22.44 7.97 -14.76
N GLU A 382 -22.14 8.96 -13.92
CA GLU A 382 -21.65 8.72 -12.56
C GLU A 382 -22.77 8.22 -11.65
N CYS A 383 -22.49 7.15 -10.90
CA CYS A 383 -23.44 6.54 -9.97
C CYS A 383 -23.15 6.86 -8.49
N LEU A 384 -22.08 7.62 -8.20
CA LEU A 384 -21.68 7.92 -6.81
C LEU A 384 -22.79 8.61 -6.00
N ASN A 385 -23.58 9.47 -6.66
CA ASN A 385 -24.67 10.23 -6.07
C ASN A 385 -26.04 9.54 -6.15
N MET A 386 -26.08 8.26 -6.53
CA MET A 386 -27.26 7.43 -6.47
C MET A 386 -27.34 6.71 -5.11
N PRO A 387 -28.54 6.51 -4.53
CA PRO A 387 -28.73 5.64 -3.37
C PRO A 387 -28.19 4.23 -3.63
N TYR A 388 -27.72 3.55 -2.58
CA TYR A 388 -27.17 2.19 -2.71
C TYR A 388 -28.16 1.22 -3.36
N ILE A 389 -29.45 1.30 -3.00
CA ILE A 389 -30.47 0.41 -3.58
C ILE A 389 -30.56 0.56 -5.11
N GLU A 390 -30.53 1.78 -5.62
CA GLU A 390 -30.58 2.05 -7.06
C GLU A 390 -29.32 1.54 -7.77
N ARG A 391 -28.14 1.72 -7.17
CA ARG A 391 -26.89 1.19 -7.72
C ARG A 391 -26.88 -0.33 -7.78
N HIS A 392 -27.46 -0.99 -6.78
CA HIS A 392 -27.56 -2.44 -6.76
C HIS A 392 -28.56 -2.95 -7.82
N GLU A 393 -29.68 -2.27 -8.01
CA GLU A 393 -30.65 -2.57 -9.07
C GLU A 393 -30.02 -2.40 -10.46
N GLU A 394 -29.14 -1.41 -10.66
CA GLU A 394 -28.38 -1.26 -11.90
C GLU A 394 -27.44 -2.45 -12.14
N LEU A 395 -26.76 -2.96 -11.10
CA LEU A 395 -25.94 -4.17 -11.22
C LEU A 395 -26.78 -5.39 -11.61
N GLN A 396 -27.95 -5.55 -10.99
CA GLN A 396 -28.86 -6.65 -11.33
C GLN A 396 -29.35 -6.56 -12.79
N ARG A 397 -29.73 -5.36 -13.25
CA ARG A 397 -30.12 -5.13 -14.65
C ARG A 397 -28.99 -5.39 -15.63
N LEU A 398 -27.78 -4.96 -15.28
CA LEU A 398 -26.58 -5.18 -16.11
C LEU A 398 -26.31 -6.67 -16.36
N LEU A 399 -26.58 -7.53 -15.39
CA LEU A 399 -26.30 -8.96 -15.46
C LEU A 399 -27.52 -9.84 -15.77
N SER A 400 -28.75 -9.29 -15.80
CA SER A 400 -30.00 -10.06 -15.96
C SER A 400 -30.06 -10.87 -17.26
N ASP A 401 -29.50 -10.34 -18.32
CA ASP A 401 -29.55 -10.94 -19.67
C ASP A 401 -28.24 -11.65 -20.03
N THR A 402 -27.33 -11.84 -19.07
CA THR A 402 -26.04 -12.46 -19.33
C THR A 402 -25.99 -13.90 -18.79
N SER A 403 -25.42 -14.82 -19.58
CA SER A 403 -25.10 -16.19 -19.17
C SER A 403 -23.65 -16.34 -18.71
N ILE A 404 -23.03 -15.28 -18.16
CA ILE A 404 -21.61 -15.28 -17.77
C ILE A 404 -21.49 -15.80 -16.33
N GLU A 405 -21.24 -17.09 -16.18
CA GLU A 405 -21.18 -17.75 -14.85
C GLU A 405 -20.12 -17.16 -13.90
N LEU A 406 -19.01 -16.60 -14.44
CA LEU A 406 -17.91 -16.07 -13.63
C LEU A 406 -18.24 -14.72 -12.99
N ILE A 407 -19.26 -14.00 -13.48
CA ILE A 407 -19.64 -12.68 -12.98
C ILE A 407 -21.04 -12.77 -12.38
N GLN A 408 -21.15 -12.49 -11.10
CA GLN A 408 -22.41 -12.55 -10.36
C GLN A 408 -22.61 -11.27 -9.56
N VAL A 409 -23.86 -10.96 -9.18
CA VAL A 409 -24.16 -9.90 -8.21
C VAL A 409 -24.06 -10.48 -6.81
N ASN A 410 -23.40 -9.76 -5.89
CA ASN A 410 -23.43 -10.10 -4.47
C ASN A 410 -24.79 -9.71 -3.91
N GLU A 411 -25.68 -10.68 -3.76
CA GLU A 411 -27.05 -10.45 -3.35
C GLU A 411 -27.14 -9.99 -1.90
N PHE A 412 -28.13 -9.14 -1.61
CA PHE A 412 -28.41 -8.70 -0.27
C PHE A 412 -29.73 -9.28 0.27
N LYS A 413 -29.82 -9.34 1.59
CA LYS A 413 -31.06 -9.61 2.31
C LYS A 413 -31.53 -8.35 3.01
N LYS A 414 -32.81 -7.96 2.80
CA LYS A 414 -33.43 -6.85 3.54
C LYS A 414 -33.64 -7.29 4.98
N ILE A 415 -33.15 -6.47 5.92
CA ILE A 415 -33.20 -6.69 7.36
C ILE A 415 -34.14 -5.67 7.99
N THR A 416 -35.11 -6.15 8.74
CA THR A 416 -36.14 -5.34 9.41
C THR A 416 -36.08 -5.40 10.93
N ASP A 417 -35.26 -6.29 11.50
CA ASP A 417 -34.98 -6.36 12.93
C ASP A 417 -33.59 -6.98 13.21
N ALA A 418 -33.09 -6.79 14.43
CA ALA A 418 -31.76 -7.24 14.83
C ALA A 418 -31.64 -8.78 14.85
N LYS A 419 -32.73 -9.50 15.15
CA LYS A 419 -32.70 -10.97 15.19
C LYS A 419 -32.50 -11.54 13.78
N GLN A 420 -33.20 -11.01 12.77
CA GLN A 420 -33.00 -11.42 11.37
C GLN A 420 -31.53 -11.21 10.94
N LEU A 421 -30.90 -10.10 11.36
CA LEU A 421 -29.49 -9.84 11.07
C LEU A 421 -28.58 -10.88 11.76
N GLN A 422 -28.87 -11.20 13.00
CA GLN A 422 -28.13 -12.19 13.77
C GLN A 422 -28.26 -13.60 13.17
N ASP A 423 -29.49 -14.00 12.82
CA ASP A 423 -29.75 -15.32 12.23
C ASP A 423 -29.07 -15.43 10.86
N TYR A 424 -29.09 -14.36 10.05
CA TYR A 424 -28.39 -14.32 8.76
C TYR A 424 -26.87 -14.36 8.93
N PHE A 425 -26.35 -13.68 9.94
CA PHE A 425 -24.93 -13.72 10.27
C PHE A 425 -24.46 -15.13 10.63
N PHE A 426 -25.20 -15.84 11.48
CA PHE A 426 -24.87 -17.21 11.84
C PHE A 426 -24.95 -18.15 10.63
N ALA A 427 -25.95 -17.97 9.76
CA ALA A 427 -26.04 -18.75 8.52
C ALA A 427 -24.85 -18.50 7.59
N ALA A 428 -24.41 -17.24 7.44
CA ALA A 428 -23.25 -16.89 6.64
C ALA A 428 -21.96 -17.49 7.21
N VAL A 429 -21.76 -17.45 8.52
CA VAL A 429 -20.61 -18.06 9.20
C VAL A 429 -20.64 -19.59 9.07
N ALA A 430 -21.81 -20.22 9.19
CA ALA A 430 -21.97 -21.67 9.01
C ALA A 430 -21.68 -22.12 7.56
N ALA A 431 -21.91 -21.23 6.58
CA ALA A 431 -21.51 -21.43 5.17
C ALA A 431 -20.03 -21.13 4.88
N GLY A 432 -19.20 -20.89 5.91
CA GLY A 432 -17.77 -20.64 5.75
C GLY A 432 -17.38 -19.20 5.38
N LEU A 433 -18.33 -18.25 5.41
CA LEU A 433 -18.07 -16.86 5.08
C LEU A 433 -17.50 -16.09 6.28
N GLU A 434 -16.81 -14.96 6.03
CA GLU A 434 -16.20 -14.11 7.07
C GLU A 434 -17.25 -13.42 7.96
N GLY A 435 -18.48 -13.27 7.47
CA GLY A 435 -19.59 -12.59 8.12
C GLY A 435 -20.48 -11.83 7.13
N LEU A 436 -20.88 -10.61 7.49
CA LEU A 436 -21.75 -9.77 6.67
C LEU A 436 -21.19 -8.36 6.50
N VAL A 437 -21.53 -7.72 5.37
CA VAL A 437 -21.46 -6.26 5.19
C VAL A 437 -22.87 -5.72 5.18
N VAL A 438 -23.18 -4.82 6.11
CA VAL A 438 -24.51 -4.23 6.26
C VAL A 438 -24.48 -2.81 5.74
N LYS A 439 -25.37 -2.48 4.82
CA LYS A 439 -25.41 -1.21 4.10
C LYS A 439 -26.74 -0.48 4.30
N ARG A 440 -26.67 0.84 4.36
CA ARG A 440 -27.88 1.70 4.34
C ARG A 440 -28.45 1.76 2.93
N PRO A 441 -29.76 1.59 2.75
CA PRO A 441 -30.39 1.58 1.43
C PRO A 441 -30.27 2.92 0.67
N ASP A 442 -30.36 4.03 1.40
CA ASP A 442 -30.33 5.41 0.91
C ASP A 442 -28.91 6.00 0.85
N ALA A 443 -27.89 5.23 1.20
CA ALA A 443 -26.52 5.73 1.27
C ALA A 443 -25.93 6.00 -0.12
N LEU A 444 -25.37 7.20 -0.29
CA LEU A 444 -24.52 7.53 -1.42
C LEU A 444 -23.16 6.84 -1.28
N TYR A 445 -22.51 6.56 -2.39
CA TYR A 445 -21.12 6.06 -2.34
C TYR A 445 -20.20 7.20 -1.94
N GLN A 446 -19.39 7.01 -0.91
CA GLN A 446 -18.46 8.01 -0.41
C GLN A 446 -17.02 7.53 -0.57
N PRO A 447 -16.35 7.92 -1.67
CA PRO A 447 -14.97 7.52 -1.93
C PRO A 447 -14.03 7.90 -0.79
N GLY A 448 -13.11 7.00 -0.43
CA GLY A 448 -12.10 7.22 0.61
C GLY A 448 -12.62 7.34 2.04
N LYS A 449 -13.93 7.47 2.23
CA LYS A 449 -14.49 7.67 3.57
C LYS A 449 -14.73 6.34 4.28
N ARG A 450 -14.53 6.36 5.59
CA ARG A 450 -14.97 5.31 6.52
C ARG A 450 -16.08 5.90 7.37
N ASN A 451 -17.26 5.34 7.27
CA ASN A 451 -18.44 5.80 7.99
C ASN A 451 -19.46 4.66 8.19
N PHE A 452 -20.56 4.96 8.87
CA PHE A 452 -21.60 3.98 9.16
C PHE A 452 -22.58 3.72 7.99
N ASN A 453 -22.31 4.19 6.78
CA ASN A 453 -23.10 3.78 5.61
C ASN A 453 -22.89 2.31 5.29
N TRP A 454 -21.67 1.81 5.55
CA TRP A 454 -21.29 0.41 5.47
C TRP A 454 -20.74 -0.05 6.81
N ILE A 455 -21.29 -1.12 7.34
CA ILE A 455 -20.85 -1.72 8.62
C ILE A 455 -20.56 -3.20 8.41
N LYS A 456 -19.36 -3.63 8.79
CA LYS A 456 -19.01 -5.05 8.78
C LYS A 456 -19.35 -5.68 10.13
N LEU A 457 -20.11 -6.77 10.06
CA LEU A 457 -20.34 -7.71 11.13
C LEU A 457 -19.49 -8.94 10.85
N LYS A 458 -18.43 -9.08 11.59
CA LYS A 458 -17.54 -10.25 11.49
C LYS A 458 -17.73 -11.09 12.73
N ARG A 459 -17.43 -12.41 12.58
CA ARG A 459 -17.13 -13.23 13.73
C ARG A 459 -16.19 -12.42 14.63
N GLN A 460 -16.48 -12.33 15.91
CA GLN A 460 -15.57 -11.62 16.81
C GLN A 460 -14.21 -12.32 16.67
N GLU A 461 -13.28 -11.61 16.09
CA GLU A 461 -11.87 -11.86 16.28
C GLU A 461 -11.49 -11.27 17.68
N GLU A 462 -12.02 -11.80 18.72
CA GLU A 462 -11.19 -12.29 19.81
C GLU A 462 -10.44 -13.39 19.09
N GLY A 463 -9.14 -13.16 18.80
CA GLY A 463 -8.38 -14.03 17.94
C GLY A 463 -8.69 -15.48 18.31
N HIS A 464 -8.80 -16.41 17.34
CA HIS A 464 -9.10 -17.82 17.61
C HIS A 464 -8.21 -18.43 18.70
N LEU A 465 -7.19 -17.68 19.11
CA LEU A 465 -6.37 -17.83 20.29
C LEU A 465 -6.94 -16.92 21.40
N GLU A 466 -7.82 -17.47 22.23
CA GLU A 466 -8.22 -16.86 23.50
C GLU A 466 -7.01 -16.71 24.43
N ASP A 467 -6.01 -17.57 24.27
CA ASP A 467 -4.79 -17.64 25.08
C ASP A 467 -3.59 -16.95 24.40
N THR A 468 -2.72 -16.40 25.23
CA THR A 468 -1.38 -15.97 24.82
C THR A 468 -0.43 -17.16 24.81
N LEU A 469 0.51 -17.18 23.87
CA LEU A 469 1.59 -18.17 23.86
C LEU A 469 2.81 -17.59 24.57
N ASP A 470 3.41 -18.39 25.44
CA ASP A 470 4.71 -18.07 26.01
C ASP A 470 5.82 -18.56 25.08
N CYS A 471 6.49 -17.62 24.45
CA CYS A 471 7.52 -17.90 23.44
C CYS A 471 8.91 -17.53 23.93
N VAL A 472 9.92 -18.21 23.41
CA VAL A 472 11.33 -17.94 23.73
C VAL A 472 11.97 -17.10 22.63
N VAL A 473 12.70 -16.03 23.01
CA VAL A 473 13.45 -15.21 22.05
C VAL A 473 14.68 -15.97 21.57
N LEU A 474 14.81 -16.13 20.25
CA LEU A 474 15.87 -16.89 19.59
C LEU A 474 16.91 -16.02 18.90
N GLY A 475 16.55 -14.80 18.55
CA GLY A 475 17.41 -13.86 17.87
C GLY A 475 16.67 -12.57 17.50
N TYR A 476 17.40 -11.61 16.95
CA TYR A 476 16.77 -10.36 16.51
C TYR A 476 17.33 -9.89 15.17
N TYR A 477 16.52 -9.04 14.52
CA TYR A 477 16.84 -8.37 13.26
C TYR A 477 17.19 -6.92 13.56
N ALA A 478 18.21 -6.39 12.88
CA ALA A 478 18.62 -5.01 13.02
C ALA A 478 17.46 -4.04 12.70
N GLY A 479 17.42 -2.93 13.41
CA GLY A 479 16.42 -1.90 13.16
C GLY A 479 16.70 -1.16 11.86
N GLU A 480 15.64 -0.87 11.10
CA GLU A 480 15.68 -0.03 9.92
C GLU A 480 14.95 1.30 10.17
N GLY A 481 15.35 2.39 9.53
CA GLY A 481 14.70 3.69 9.65
C GLY A 481 14.67 4.20 11.08
N LYS A 482 13.51 4.62 11.57
CA LYS A 482 13.33 5.12 12.95
C LYS A 482 13.75 4.12 14.03
N ARG A 483 13.76 2.83 13.71
CA ARG A 483 14.19 1.79 14.65
C ARG A 483 15.69 1.49 14.60
N ALA A 484 16.44 2.05 13.65
CA ALA A 484 17.90 1.90 13.58
C ALA A 484 18.57 2.35 14.87
N HIS A 485 18.08 3.44 15.50
CA HIS A 485 18.62 3.96 16.77
C HIS A 485 18.34 3.05 17.99
N PHE A 486 17.41 2.10 17.90
CA PHE A 486 17.22 1.05 18.91
C PHE A 486 18.18 -0.14 18.69
N GLY A 487 18.78 -0.25 17.50
CA GLY A 487 19.60 -1.39 17.11
C GLY A 487 18.82 -2.70 16.90
N ILE A 488 17.48 -2.66 17.04
CA ILE A 488 16.58 -3.80 16.89
C ILE A 488 15.27 -3.34 16.25
N GLY A 489 14.79 -4.06 15.23
CA GLY A 489 13.56 -3.73 14.51
C GLY A 489 12.49 -4.82 14.57
N ALA A 490 12.92 -6.07 14.76
CA ALA A 490 12.07 -7.23 14.98
C ALA A 490 12.87 -8.31 15.72
N PHE A 491 12.19 -9.29 16.31
CA PHE A 491 12.84 -10.44 16.92
C PHE A 491 12.13 -11.74 16.55
N LEU A 492 12.92 -12.81 16.52
CA LEU A 492 12.47 -14.15 16.21
C LEU A 492 12.16 -14.88 17.51
N VAL A 493 11.01 -15.54 17.56
CA VAL A 493 10.62 -16.36 18.70
C VAL A 493 10.31 -17.78 18.30
N GLY A 494 10.44 -18.68 19.24
CA GLY A 494 10.14 -20.09 19.09
C GLY A 494 9.40 -20.66 20.28
N VAL A 495 8.91 -21.88 20.12
CA VAL A 495 8.28 -22.73 21.12
C VAL A 495 9.15 -23.94 21.39
N PHE A 496 8.93 -24.63 22.47
CA PHE A 496 9.78 -25.73 22.92
C PHE A 496 9.25 -27.08 22.46
N ASN A 497 10.09 -27.84 21.73
CA ASN A 497 9.81 -29.23 21.40
C ASN A 497 10.48 -30.14 22.43
N LYS A 498 9.67 -30.68 23.34
CA LYS A 498 10.15 -31.54 24.44
C LYS A 498 10.80 -32.84 23.99
N LYS A 499 10.35 -33.39 22.83
CA LYS A 499 10.87 -34.68 22.33
C LYS A 499 12.25 -34.55 21.70
N ALA A 500 12.46 -33.42 21.02
CA ALA A 500 13.72 -33.15 20.33
C ALA A 500 14.72 -32.36 21.20
N ASP A 501 14.29 -31.82 22.35
CA ASP A 501 15.04 -30.85 23.17
C ASP A 501 15.50 -29.64 22.36
N MET A 502 14.59 -29.06 21.56
CA MET A 502 14.86 -28.02 20.59
C MET A 502 13.85 -26.89 20.69
N PHE A 503 14.28 -25.66 20.41
CA PHE A 503 13.39 -24.52 20.16
C PHE A 503 13.07 -24.43 18.67
N GLN A 504 11.80 -24.47 18.33
CA GLN A 504 11.29 -24.41 16.96
C GLN A 504 10.66 -23.05 16.69
N THR A 505 11.07 -22.38 15.60
CA THR A 505 10.57 -21.04 15.24
C THR A 505 9.06 -21.04 15.01
N VAL A 506 8.34 -20.03 15.54
CA VAL A 506 6.88 -19.89 15.40
C VAL A 506 6.43 -18.51 14.93
N ALA A 507 7.24 -17.46 15.18
CA ALA A 507 6.90 -16.10 14.71
C ALA A 507 8.13 -15.17 14.61
N LYS A 508 7.99 -14.15 13.74
CA LYS A 508 8.81 -12.93 13.72
C LYS A 508 7.95 -11.78 14.21
N ILE A 509 8.36 -11.11 15.29
CA ILE A 509 7.58 -10.08 15.98
C ILE A 509 8.21 -8.71 15.74
N GLY A 510 7.41 -7.77 15.24
CA GLY A 510 7.81 -6.38 15.02
C GLY A 510 6.84 -5.36 15.61
N THR A 511 5.87 -5.80 16.44
CA THR A 511 4.80 -4.95 16.98
C THR A 511 4.49 -5.30 18.44
N GLY A 512 3.83 -4.38 19.13
CA GLY A 512 3.40 -4.57 20.53
C GLY A 512 4.33 -3.97 21.57
N LEU A 513 5.55 -3.54 21.19
CA LEU A 513 6.51 -2.92 22.12
C LEU A 513 6.47 -1.39 22.03
N THR A 514 6.59 -0.74 23.17
CA THR A 514 6.91 0.67 23.28
C THR A 514 8.40 0.92 22.99
N ASP A 515 8.78 2.18 22.76
CA ASP A 515 10.19 2.55 22.53
C ASP A 515 11.11 2.16 23.70
N THR A 516 10.60 2.20 24.91
CA THR A 516 11.32 1.78 26.13
C THR A 516 11.53 0.27 26.12
N GLU A 517 10.51 -0.51 25.78
CA GLU A 517 10.59 -1.98 25.71
C GLU A 517 11.51 -2.44 24.59
N TRP A 518 11.57 -1.74 23.44
CA TRP A 518 12.54 -2.02 22.39
C TRP A 518 13.98 -1.88 22.90
N LYS A 519 14.29 -0.81 23.62
CA LYS A 519 15.62 -0.60 24.23
C LYS A 519 15.94 -1.67 25.27
N GLU A 520 14.94 -2.04 26.09
CA GLU A 520 15.10 -3.09 27.10
C GLU A 520 15.36 -4.45 26.46
N LEU A 521 14.56 -4.82 25.44
CA LEU A 521 14.78 -6.08 24.68
C LEU A 521 16.17 -6.12 24.09
N LYS A 522 16.61 -5.04 23.43
CA LYS A 522 17.96 -4.94 22.87
C LYS A 522 19.02 -5.17 23.95
N LYS A 523 18.92 -4.51 25.09
CA LYS A 523 19.85 -4.67 26.21
C LYS A 523 19.87 -6.11 26.74
N LYS A 524 18.71 -6.75 26.90
CA LYS A 524 18.61 -8.16 27.32
C LYS A 524 19.24 -9.10 26.29
N CYS A 525 18.94 -8.91 25.00
CA CYS A 525 19.51 -9.71 23.92
C CYS A 525 21.03 -9.55 23.83
N ASP A 526 21.58 -8.35 23.99
CA ASP A 526 23.03 -8.09 23.88
C ASP A 526 23.86 -8.85 24.91
N THR A 527 23.29 -9.13 26.08
CA THR A 527 23.98 -9.96 27.10
C THR A 527 24.00 -11.45 26.77
N LEU A 528 23.19 -11.88 25.80
CA LEU A 528 22.98 -13.28 25.44
C LEU A 528 23.36 -13.58 23.98
N THR A 529 24.01 -12.65 23.28
CA THR A 529 24.38 -12.81 21.87
C THR A 529 25.33 -13.95 21.64
N THR A 530 25.17 -14.65 20.51
CA THR A 530 26.05 -15.70 20.04
C THR A 530 26.49 -15.43 18.60
N HIS A 531 27.74 -15.76 18.26
CA HIS A 531 28.27 -15.57 16.90
C HIS A 531 27.72 -16.58 15.88
N THR A 532 27.19 -17.69 16.34
CA THR A 532 26.63 -18.76 15.50
C THR A 532 25.25 -19.16 16.02
N LYS A 533 24.46 -19.77 15.16
CA LYS A 533 23.15 -20.33 15.54
C LYS A 533 23.34 -21.36 16.67
N PRO A 534 22.67 -21.20 17.83
CA PRO A 534 22.67 -22.22 18.88
C PRO A 534 22.19 -23.58 18.35
N LYS A 535 22.83 -24.67 18.81
CA LYS A 535 22.55 -26.02 18.31
C LYS A 535 21.13 -26.50 18.61
N ASN A 536 20.55 -25.99 19.67
CA ASN A 536 19.19 -26.32 20.13
C ASN A 536 18.09 -25.44 19.48
N ILE A 537 18.39 -24.75 18.36
CA ILE A 537 17.39 -23.96 17.60
C ILE A 537 17.18 -24.57 16.23
N GLU A 538 15.93 -24.84 15.88
CA GLU A 538 15.47 -25.20 14.55
C GLU A 538 14.88 -23.98 13.84
N CYS A 539 15.50 -23.56 12.72
CA CYS A 539 15.13 -22.37 11.98
C CYS A 539 15.45 -22.54 10.49
N ALA A 540 14.51 -22.20 9.62
CA ALA A 540 14.75 -22.13 8.18
C ALA A 540 15.74 -21.00 7.83
N LYS A 541 16.47 -21.16 6.74
CA LYS A 541 17.49 -20.20 6.29
C LYS A 541 16.91 -18.80 6.03
N GLU A 542 15.70 -18.73 5.52
CA GLU A 542 14.96 -17.51 5.20
C GLU A 542 14.57 -16.70 6.45
N LEU A 543 14.50 -17.34 7.61
CA LEU A 543 14.20 -16.72 8.90
C LEU A 543 15.44 -16.44 9.75
N THR A 544 16.64 -16.62 9.20
CA THR A 544 17.90 -16.37 9.93
C THR A 544 17.92 -14.92 10.44
N PRO A 545 18.01 -14.67 11.77
CA PRO A 545 18.14 -13.34 12.31
C PRO A 545 19.54 -12.76 12.09
N ASP A 546 19.68 -11.44 12.16
CA ASP A 546 20.99 -10.78 12.07
C ASP A 546 21.90 -11.11 13.26
N VAL A 547 21.28 -11.32 14.43
CA VAL A 547 21.99 -11.67 15.67
C VAL A 547 21.24 -12.81 16.36
N TRP A 548 21.95 -13.91 16.61
CA TRP A 548 21.46 -15.03 17.40
C TRP A 548 21.57 -14.74 18.89
N VAL A 549 20.61 -15.24 19.66
CA VAL A 549 20.54 -15.08 21.10
C VAL A 549 20.44 -16.47 21.76
N THR A 550 21.18 -16.70 22.83
CA THR A 550 21.00 -17.89 23.65
C THR A 550 19.57 -17.89 24.21
N PRO A 551 18.77 -18.97 24.01
CA PRO A 551 17.39 -19.04 24.46
C PRO A 551 17.28 -18.94 25.99
N GLN A 552 16.99 -17.76 26.53
CA GLN A 552 16.84 -17.50 27.97
C GLN A 552 15.75 -16.47 28.28
N ILE A 553 15.19 -15.79 27.28
CA ILE A 553 14.17 -14.77 27.47
C ILE A 553 12.82 -15.37 27.06
N VAL A 554 11.91 -15.49 28.02
CA VAL A 554 10.51 -15.88 27.77
C VAL A 554 9.64 -14.64 27.70
N CYS A 555 8.77 -14.59 26.70
CA CYS A 555 7.80 -13.50 26.53
C CYS A 555 6.43 -14.06 26.13
N SER A 556 5.39 -13.39 26.58
CA SER A 556 4.03 -13.67 26.20
C SER A 556 3.71 -12.98 24.87
N VAL A 557 3.15 -13.74 23.95
CA VAL A 557 2.81 -13.31 22.59
C VAL A 557 1.33 -13.57 22.34
N ARG A 558 0.60 -12.55 21.92
CA ARG A 558 -0.76 -12.68 21.41
C ARG A 558 -0.74 -12.71 19.89
N ALA A 559 -1.51 -13.59 19.31
CA ALA A 559 -1.71 -13.65 17.86
C ALA A 559 -3.21 -13.72 17.52
N ASP A 560 -3.57 -13.37 16.29
CA ASP A 560 -4.96 -13.42 15.86
C ASP A 560 -5.36 -14.87 15.53
N GLU A 561 -4.44 -15.65 14.94
CA GLU A 561 -4.65 -17.08 14.60
C GLU A 561 -3.31 -17.82 14.46
N ILE A 562 -3.37 -19.15 14.46
CA ILE A 562 -2.27 -20.02 14.05
C ILE A 562 -2.54 -20.49 12.61
N THR A 563 -1.54 -20.45 11.75
CA THR A 563 -1.62 -20.90 10.36
C THR A 563 -0.53 -21.92 10.06
N GLN A 564 -0.70 -22.70 9.01
CA GLN A 564 0.37 -23.57 8.49
C GLN A 564 1.40 -22.72 7.73
N SER A 565 2.68 -23.04 7.90
CA SER A 565 3.79 -22.30 7.32
C SER A 565 4.89 -23.24 6.78
N PRO A 566 5.38 -23.01 5.57
CA PRO A 566 6.53 -23.74 5.03
C PRO A 566 7.85 -23.34 5.71
N LEU A 567 7.91 -22.13 6.32
CA LEU A 567 9.12 -21.53 6.86
C LEU A 567 9.34 -21.78 8.35
N HIS A 568 8.25 -21.73 9.14
CA HIS A 568 8.36 -21.93 10.59
C HIS A 568 8.47 -23.42 10.93
N ALA A 569 9.23 -23.72 12.00
CA ALA A 569 9.59 -25.08 12.37
C ALA A 569 8.67 -25.73 13.41
N ALA A 570 7.85 -24.94 14.14
CA ALA A 570 6.98 -25.48 15.19
C ALA A 570 6.06 -26.57 14.65
N GLY A 571 6.20 -27.78 15.18
CA GLY A 571 5.40 -28.96 14.76
C GLY A 571 5.62 -29.44 13.32
N LYS A 572 6.67 -28.97 12.62
CA LYS A 572 6.99 -29.37 11.24
C LYS A 572 7.53 -30.80 11.20
N THR A 573 7.09 -31.55 10.18
CA THR A 573 7.59 -32.90 9.87
C THR A 573 7.97 -33.00 8.39
N ALA A 574 8.51 -34.13 7.96
CA ALA A 574 8.80 -34.36 6.54
C ALA A 574 7.53 -34.32 5.65
N GLU A 575 6.37 -34.61 6.23
CA GLU A 575 5.09 -34.69 5.51
C GLU A 575 4.12 -33.53 5.82
N LYS A 576 4.43 -32.72 6.84
CA LYS A 576 3.55 -31.64 7.32
C LYS A 576 4.28 -30.33 7.44
N LEU A 577 3.60 -29.25 7.05
CA LEU A 577 4.05 -27.87 7.27
C LEU A 577 4.12 -27.57 8.77
N GLY A 578 4.99 -26.64 9.14
CA GLY A 578 5.04 -26.10 10.49
C GLY A 578 3.90 -25.11 10.77
N TYR A 579 3.82 -24.67 12.00
CA TYR A 579 2.84 -23.68 12.45
C TYR A 579 3.49 -22.30 12.61
N ALA A 580 2.73 -21.25 12.30
CA ALA A 580 3.12 -19.85 12.46
C ALA A 580 2.01 -19.04 13.13
N LEU A 581 2.39 -18.05 13.92
CA LEU A 581 1.47 -17.07 14.49
C LEU A 581 1.19 -15.95 13.49
N ARG A 582 -0.07 -15.65 13.22
CA ARG A 582 -0.50 -14.55 12.36
C ARG A 582 -0.75 -13.30 13.19
N PHE A 583 -0.22 -12.16 12.73
CA PHE A 583 -0.27 -10.87 13.42
C PHE A 583 0.21 -10.92 14.89
N PRO A 584 1.40 -11.51 15.17
CA PRO A 584 1.88 -11.66 16.52
C PRO A 584 2.24 -10.31 17.14
N ARG A 585 1.90 -10.14 18.43
CA ARG A 585 2.15 -8.93 19.22
C ARG A 585 2.79 -9.32 20.54
N PHE A 586 3.84 -8.62 20.90
CA PHE A 586 4.44 -8.73 22.23
C PHE A 586 3.47 -8.19 23.28
N MET A 587 3.30 -8.95 24.38
CA MET A 587 2.42 -8.60 25.49
C MET A 587 3.19 -8.30 26.79
N GLY A 588 4.41 -8.84 26.92
CA GLY A 588 5.25 -8.65 28.10
C GLY A 588 6.26 -9.78 28.29
N TYR A 589 7.21 -9.56 29.18
CA TYR A 589 8.15 -10.61 29.57
C TYR A 589 7.53 -11.56 30.58
N ARG A 590 8.02 -12.81 30.62
CA ARG A 590 7.63 -13.86 31.57
C ARG A 590 8.86 -14.30 32.40
N PRO A 591 9.35 -13.43 33.32
CA PRO A 591 10.49 -13.77 34.14
C PRO A 591 10.19 -14.86 35.18
N ASP A 592 8.92 -15.18 35.37
CA ASP A 592 8.37 -16.23 36.21
C ASP A 592 8.49 -17.63 35.60
N LYS A 593 8.84 -17.74 34.32
CA LYS A 593 8.93 -19.02 33.59
C LYS A 593 10.35 -19.33 33.12
N SER A 594 10.75 -20.58 33.24
CA SER A 594 11.92 -21.12 32.54
C SER A 594 11.62 -21.30 31.05
N VAL A 595 12.64 -21.45 30.23
CA VAL A 595 12.47 -21.64 28.78
C VAL A 595 11.84 -22.99 28.41
N GLU A 596 12.00 -23.99 29.26
CA GLU A 596 11.37 -25.31 29.14
C GLU A 596 9.88 -25.30 29.52
N GLU A 597 9.43 -24.27 30.24
CA GLU A 597 8.01 -24.02 30.56
C GLU A 597 7.31 -23.14 29.53
N ALA A 598 8.02 -22.76 28.46
CA ALA A 598 7.40 -22.08 27.33
C ALA A 598 6.38 -23.01 26.63
N THR A 599 5.47 -22.39 25.88
CA THR A 599 4.49 -23.14 25.07
C THR A 599 5.21 -24.17 24.18
N THR A 600 4.67 -25.37 24.12
CA THR A 600 5.23 -26.46 23.34
C THR A 600 4.67 -26.50 21.93
N ASP A 601 5.38 -27.15 21.01
CA ASP A 601 4.91 -27.41 19.64
C ASP A 601 3.62 -28.26 19.61
N GLU A 602 3.46 -29.19 20.56
CA GLU A 602 2.23 -29.98 20.71
C GLU A 602 1.04 -29.11 21.17
N GLU A 603 1.28 -28.12 22.05
CA GLU A 603 0.25 -27.15 22.44
C GLU A 603 -0.13 -26.23 21.29
N VAL A 604 0.86 -25.74 20.51
CA VAL A 604 0.59 -24.97 19.30
C VAL A 604 -0.27 -25.76 18.30
N LYS A 605 0.04 -27.04 18.10
CA LYS A 605 -0.74 -27.93 17.24
C LYS A 605 -2.18 -28.08 17.75
N ARG A 606 -2.37 -28.31 19.04
CA ARG A 606 -3.70 -28.42 19.66
C ARG A 606 -4.48 -27.12 19.49
N LEU A 607 -3.88 -25.97 19.80
CA LEU A 607 -4.50 -24.65 19.61
C LEU A 607 -4.86 -24.40 18.15
N TYR A 608 -4.06 -24.87 17.20
CA TYR A 608 -4.39 -24.81 15.77
C TYR A 608 -5.61 -25.69 15.44
N GLU A 609 -5.68 -26.93 15.95
CA GLU A 609 -6.80 -27.83 15.73
C GLU A 609 -8.09 -27.30 16.39
N ASP A 610 -7.99 -26.74 17.60
CA ASP A 610 -9.11 -26.15 18.34
C ASP A 610 -9.75 -24.94 17.63
N GLN A 611 -9.01 -24.24 16.77
CA GLN A 611 -9.57 -23.15 15.92
C GLN A 611 -10.67 -23.64 14.96
N PHE A 612 -10.69 -24.92 14.62
CA PHE A 612 -11.63 -25.54 13.68
C PHE A 612 -12.68 -26.41 14.36
N VAL A 613 -12.56 -26.64 15.67
CA VAL A 613 -13.58 -27.33 16.46
C VAL A 613 -14.67 -26.32 16.81
N LYS A 614 -15.87 -26.54 16.29
CA LYS A 614 -17.05 -25.71 16.55
C LYS A 614 -17.73 -26.15 17.86
#